data_f9407f5546032cb2c43bb81f201cb2a7
#
_entry.id   f9407f5546032cb2c43bb81f201cb2a7
#
_cell.length_a   1.000
_cell.length_b   1.000
_cell.length_c   1.000
_cell.angle_alpha   90.00
_cell.angle_beta   90.00
_cell.angle_gamma   90.00
#
_symmetry.space_group_name_H-M   'P 1'
#
loop_
_entity.id
_entity.type
_entity.pdbx_description
1 polymer ?
#
loop_
_entity_poly.entity_id
_entity_poly.type
_entity_poly.pdbx_seq_one_letter_code
_entity_poly.pdbx_strand_id
1 'polypeptide(L)'
;MTHTTLESDSSTAAAMLPSLDELWMPFTANRAFKRAPRMFVAAKDMHYTTADGRQILDGTAGLWCVNAGHCREPITAAIREQAGVMDYAPPFQMGHPLAFELAQQLARMLPGDIDRVFFGNSGSEAVDTALKIALAYWQAKGEPQRVRFIGRARGYHGVGFGGISVGGIEANRKQFAAQTLPAVDHLPHTHDLARNAYTRGMPQHGVHFADALEEILKQRDPATVAAVILEP
;
A
#
# COMPACT_ATOMS: atom_id res chain seq x y z
N MET A 1 -65.73 -21.48 -8.46
CA MET A 1 -64.47 -21.40 -7.75
C MET A 1 -63.36 -21.42 -8.77
N THR A 2 -62.91 -20.26 -9.18
CA THR A 2 -61.83 -20.07 -10.17
C THR A 2 -60.55 -19.79 -9.43
N HIS A 3 -59.60 -20.74 -9.48
CA HIS A 3 -58.24 -20.54 -8.98
C HIS A 3 -57.45 -19.70 -9.97
N THR A 4 -57.16 -18.45 -9.58
CA THR A 4 -56.21 -17.61 -10.28
C THR A 4 -54.83 -17.95 -9.74
N THR A 5 -54.01 -18.61 -10.54
CA THR A 5 -52.57 -18.81 -10.29
C THR A 5 -51.87 -17.48 -10.56
N LEU A 6 -51.29 -16.90 -9.52
CA LEU A 6 -50.33 -15.83 -9.62
C LEU A 6 -49.02 -16.36 -10.15
N GLU A 7 -48.73 -16.16 -11.42
CA GLU A 7 -47.39 -16.32 -11.97
C GLU A 7 -46.48 -15.25 -11.33
N SER A 8 -45.48 -15.71 -10.59
CA SER A 8 -44.41 -14.86 -10.05
C SER A 8 -43.50 -14.45 -11.21
N ASP A 9 -43.69 -13.22 -11.64
CA ASP A 9 -42.83 -12.56 -12.63
C ASP A 9 -41.44 -12.34 -11.99
N SER A 10 -40.54 -13.32 -12.19
CA SER A 10 -39.12 -13.21 -11.79
C SER A 10 -38.34 -12.48 -12.88
N SER A 11 -38.75 -11.31 -13.24
CA SER A 11 -37.92 -10.32 -13.94
C SER A 11 -36.93 -9.75 -12.94
N THR A 12 -35.81 -10.45 -12.73
CA THR A 12 -34.63 -9.86 -12.13
C THR A 12 -34.19 -8.71 -13.01
N ALA A 13 -34.57 -7.48 -12.62
CA ALA A 13 -34.04 -6.27 -13.19
C ALA A 13 -32.52 -6.34 -13.09
N ALA A 14 -31.85 -6.61 -14.20
CA ALA A 14 -30.40 -6.42 -14.31
C ALA A 14 -30.13 -4.99 -13.90
N ALA A 15 -29.55 -4.78 -12.72
CA ALA A 15 -29.23 -3.47 -12.23
C ALA A 15 -28.37 -2.79 -13.30
N MET A 16 -28.90 -1.77 -13.96
CA MET A 16 -28.17 -1.00 -14.96
C MET A 16 -26.92 -0.45 -14.25
N LEU A 17 -25.75 -0.85 -14.73
CA LEU A 17 -24.48 -0.28 -14.25
C LEU A 17 -24.54 1.24 -14.50
N PRO A 18 -24.01 2.05 -13.57
CA PRO A 18 -23.91 3.49 -13.77
C PRO A 18 -23.01 3.81 -14.97
N SER A 19 -23.06 5.03 -15.47
CA SER A 19 -22.06 5.50 -16.43
C SER A 19 -20.67 5.25 -15.91
N LEU A 20 -19.76 4.79 -16.77
CA LEU A 20 -18.38 4.51 -16.41
C LEU A 20 -17.43 5.65 -16.81
N ASP A 21 -17.94 6.70 -17.46
CA ASP A 21 -17.09 7.71 -18.10
C ASP A 21 -16.43 8.66 -17.11
N GLU A 22 -17.09 8.98 -16.02
CA GLU A 22 -16.64 9.96 -15.04
C GLU A 22 -15.50 9.46 -14.16
N LEU A 23 -15.37 8.15 -13.96
CA LEU A 23 -14.32 7.59 -13.13
C LEU A 23 -13.04 7.37 -13.92
N TRP A 24 -11.97 8.05 -13.50
CA TRP A 24 -10.62 7.78 -13.95
C TRP A 24 -9.95 6.80 -12.99
N MET A 25 -9.85 5.53 -13.39
CA MET A 25 -9.26 4.48 -12.58
C MET A 25 -7.72 4.57 -12.62
N PRO A 26 -7.05 4.50 -11.45
CA PRO A 26 -5.59 4.50 -11.40
C PRO A 26 -4.99 3.22 -12.00
N PHE A 27 -3.79 3.28 -12.54
CA PHE A 27 -3.03 2.14 -13.09
C PHE A 27 -3.84 1.25 -14.05
N THR A 28 -4.80 1.83 -14.76
CA THR A 28 -5.75 1.10 -15.59
C THR A 28 -5.77 1.68 -17.00
N ALA A 29 -5.78 0.81 -18.00
CA ALA A 29 -6.10 1.20 -19.38
C ALA A 29 -7.61 1.51 -19.48
N ASN A 30 -8.02 2.71 -19.04
CA ASN A 30 -9.44 3.07 -18.81
C ASN A 30 -10.36 2.82 -20.00
N ARG A 31 -9.92 3.19 -21.24
CA ARG A 31 -10.73 2.94 -22.44
C ARG A 31 -10.97 1.45 -22.69
N ALA A 32 -9.97 0.61 -22.43
CA ALA A 32 -10.10 -0.84 -22.59
C ALA A 32 -11.02 -1.42 -21.50
N PHE A 33 -10.82 -1.00 -20.24
CA PHE A 33 -11.66 -1.43 -19.13
C PHE A 33 -13.13 -1.07 -19.35
N LYS A 34 -13.42 0.16 -19.74
CA LYS A 34 -14.81 0.64 -19.94
C LYS A 34 -15.55 -0.06 -21.07
N ARG A 35 -14.84 -0.62 -22.08
CA ARG A 35 -15.45 -1.44 -23.12
C ARG A 35 -15.82 -2.85 -22.66
N ALA A 36 -15.12 -3.39 -21.66
CA ALA A 36 -15.35 -4.72 -21.11
C ALA A 36 -15.08 -4.70 -19.59
N PRO A 37 -15.98 -4.06 -18.81
CA PRO A 37 -15.75 -3.81 -17.39
C PRO A 37 -15.81 -5.12 -16.57
N ARG A 38 -14.85 -5.29 -15.68
CA ARG A 38 -14.84 -6.35 -14.68
C ARG A 38 -15.35 -5.76 -13.38
N MET A 39 -16.62 -5.95 -13.08
CA MET A 39 -17.28 -5.35 -11.93
C MET A 39 -17.47 -6.40 -10.83
N PHE A 40 -17.02 -6.06 -9.63
CA PHE A 40 -17.34 -6.78 -8.41
C PHE A 40 -18.51 -6.06 -7.70
N VAL A 41 -19.53 -6.83 -7.33
CA VAL A 41 -20.75 -6.30 -6.69
C VAL A 41 -20.89 -6.75 -5.23
N ALA A 42 -20.15 -7.77 -4.81
CA ALA A 42 -20.10 -8.25 -3.44
C ALA A 42 -18.76 -8.95 -3.17
N ALA A 43 -18.45 -9.14 -1.90
CA ALA A 43 -17.32 -9.96 -1.48
C ALA A 43 -17.64 -10.65 -0.15
N LYS A 44 -17.09 -11.83 0.08
CA LYS A 44 -17.16 -12.55 1.35
C LYS A 44 -15.96 -13.50 1.48
N ASP A 45 -15.38 -13.53 2.66
CA ASP A 45 -14.21 -14.33 2.99
C ASP A 45 -13.07 -14.15 1.96
N MET A 46 -12.84 -15.14 1.09
CA MET A 46 -11.76 -15.13 0.10
C MET A 46 -12.26 -14.87 -1.32
N HIS A 47 -13.51 -14.47 -1.52
CA HIS A 47 -14.08 -14.38 -2.86
C HIS A 47 -14.78 -13.05 -3.11
N TYR A 48 -14.61 -12.56 -4.34
CA TYR A 48 -15.47 -11.54 -4.94
C TYR A 48 -16.61 -12.19 -5.71
N THR A 49 -17.75 -11.53 -5.76
CA THR A 49 -18.87 -11.87 -6.65
C THR A 49 -18.92 -10.82 -7.77
N THR A 50 -18.89 -11.29 -9.01
CA THR A 50 -19.01 -10.42 -10.20
C THR A 50 -20.47 -10.05 -10.45
N ALA A 51 -20.71 -9.04 -11.30
CA ALA A 51 -22.06 -8.61 -11.67
C ALA A 51 -22.88 -9.71 -12.38
N ASP A 52 -22.21 -10.67 -13.02
CA ASP A 52 -22.81 -11.85 -13.64
C ASP A 52 -22.87 -13.07 -12.68
N GLY A 53 -22.62 -12.88 -11.40
CA GLY A 53 -22.81 -13.89 -10.34
C GLY A 53 -21.66 -14.89 -10.15
N ARG A 54 -20.56 -14.76 -10.91
CA ARG A 54 -19.41 -15.67 -10.74
C ARG A 54 -18.65 -15.36 -9.44
N GLN A 55 -18.09 -16.41 -8.83
CA GLN A 55 -17.18 -16.29 -7.70
C GLN A 55 -15.73 -16.26 -8.21
N ILE A 56 -15.00 -15.22 -7.82
CA ILE A 56 -13.58 -15.04 -8.16
C ILE A 56 -12.77 -15.09 -6.86
N LEU A 57 -11.82 -16.02 -6.79
CA LEU A 57 -10.89 -16.10 -5.67
C LEU A 57 -9.99 -14.86 -5.64
N ASP A 58 -9.93 -14.19 -4.49
CA ASP A 58 -9.02 -13.08 -4.24
C ASP A 58 -7.66 -13.62 -3.73
N GLY A 59 -6.71 -13.79 -4.63
CA GLY A 59 -5.35 -14.23 -4.31
C GLY A 59 -4.42 -13.13 -3.82
N THR A 60 -4.91 -11.89 -3.70
CA THR A 60 -4.09 -10.72 -3.37
C THR A 60 -4.58 -9.93 -2.15
N ALA A 61 -5.59 -10.46 -1.44
CA ALA A 61 -6.21 -9.79 -0.29
C ALA A 61 -6.62 -8.34 -0.60
N GLY A 62 -7.24 -8.11 -1.78
CA GLY A 62 -7.63 -6.77 -2.24
C GLY A 62 -6.45 -5.81 -2.37
N LEU A 63 -5.30 -6.27 -2.87
CA LEU A 63 -4.02 -5.57 -2.87
C LEU A 63 -3.59 -5.17 -1.45
N TRP A 64 -3.50 -6.19 -0.57
CA TRP A 64 -3.04 -6.11 0.83
C TRP A 64 -3.97 -5.34 1.78
N CYS A 65 -5.20 -5.03 1.38
CA CYS A 65 -6.13 -4.23 2.19
C CYS A 65 -7.09 -5.05 3.05
N VAL A 66 -7.31 -6.34 2.73
CA VAL A 66 -8.28 -7.21 3.41
C VAL A 66 -7.66 -8.55 3.84
N ASN A 67 -6.51 -8.49 4.49
CA ASN A 67 -5.73 -9.67 4.88
C ASN A 67 -6.49 -10.63 5.80
N ALA A 68 -7.49 -10.15 6.54
CA ALA A 68 -8.37 -10.99 7.36
C ALA A 68 -9.49 -11.67 6.56
N GLY A 69 -9.65 -11.33 5.27
CA GLY A 69 -10.76 -11.73 4.43
C GLY A 69 -11.87 -10.67 4.37
N HIS A 70 -12.68 -10.76 3.30
CA HIS A 70 -13.76 -9.81 3.04
C HIS A 70 -14.93 -9.99 4.00
N CYS A 71 -15.55 -8.88 4.38
CA CYS A 71 -16.80 -8.81 5.16
C CYS A 71 -16.80 -9.72 6.39
N ARG A 72 -15.69 -9.79 7.10
CA ARG A 72 -15.57 -10.54 8.35
C ARG A 72 -16.45 -9.87 9.41
N GLU A 73 -17.43 -10.62 9.91
CA GLU A 73 -18.48 -10.06 10.79
C GLU A 73 -17.93 -9.30 12.01
N PRO A 74 -16.90 -9.78 12.74
CA PRO A 74 -16.37 -9.02 13.86
C PRO A 74 -15.82 -7.64 13.46
N ILE A 75 -15.22 -7.53 12.27
CA ILE A 75 -14.65 -6.28 11.75
C ILE A 75 -15.78 -5.35 11.29
N THR A 76 -16.69 -5.86 10.48
CA THR A 76 -17.79 -5.05 9.92
C THR A 76 -18.78 -4.61 11.00
N ALA A 77 -19.00 -5.42 12.05
CA ALA A 77 -19.82 -5.05 13.21
C ALA A 77 -19.17 -3.89 13.98
N ALA A 78 -17.87 -3.98 14.28
CA ALA A 78 -17.14 -2.92 14.97
C ALA A 78 -17.14 -1.60 14.17
N ILE A 79 -16.99 -1.66 12.85
CA ILE A 79 -17.06 -0.46 11.98
C ILE A 79 -18.46 0.16 12.05
N ARG A 80 -19.52 -0.63 11.93
CA ARG A 80 -20.92 -0.15 12.00
C ARG A 80 -21.23 0.49 13.33
N GLU A 81 -20.80 -0.14 14.41
CA GLU A 81 -20.99 0.38 15.78
C GLU A 81 -20.28 1.71 15.95
N GLN A 82 -18.99 1.77 15.63
CA GLN A 82 -18.19 2.98 15.80
C GLN A 82 -18.67 4.14 14.92
N ALA A 83 -19.07 3.87 13.68
CA ALA A 83 -19.61 4.88 12.77
C ALA A 83 -20.91 5.50 13.29
N GLY A 84 -21.68 4.76 14.13
CA GLY A 84 -22.88 5.27 14.81
C GLY A 84 -22.60 6.11 16.05
N VAL A 85 -21.39 6.04 16.60
CA VAL A 85 -20.97 6.80 17.79
C VAL A 85 -20.17 8.05 17.40
N MET A 86 -19.16 7.88 16.56
CA MET A 86 -18.32 8.98 16.04
C MET A 86 -17.60 8.48 14.78
N ASP A 87 -17.94 9.08 13.66
CA ASP A 87 -17.40 8.77 12.34
C ASP A 87 -16.03 9.40 12.10
N TYR A 88 -15.79 10.59 12.66
CA TYR A 88 -14.54 11.33 12.47
C TYR A 88 -14.18 12.20 13.69
N ALA A 89 -12.88 12.25 13.99
CA ALA A 89 -12.30 13.22 14.91
C ALA A 89 -11.01 13.79 14.28
N PRO A 90 -10.85 15.11 14.18
CA PRO A 90 -9.65 15.70 13.57
C PRO A 90 -8.42 15.43 14.45
N PRO A 91 -7.30 14.92 13.88
CA PRO A 91 -6.09 14.65 14.66
C PRO A 91 -5.19 15.88 14.86
N PHE A 92 -5.75 17.09 14.73
CA PHE A 92 -5.04 18.35 14.94
C PHE A 92 -5.37 18.92 16.32
N GLN A 93 -4.49 18.68 17.30
CA GLN A 93 -4.63 19.11 18.71
C GLN A 93 -5.86 18.50 19.43
N MET A 94 -6.54 17.57 18.78
CA MET A 94 -7.63 16.76 19.33
C MET A 94 -7.33 15.30 19.05
N GLY A 95 -7.99 14.39 19.73
CA GLY A 95 -7.71 12.98 19.58
C GLY A 95 -8.93 12.09 19.77
N HIS A 96 -8.85 10.87 19.27
CA HIS A 96 -9.82 9.82 19.47
C HIS A 96 -9.18 8.70 20.29
N PRO A 97 -9.83 8.19 21.37
CA PRO A 97 -9.27 7.13 22.21
C PRO A 97 -8.79 5.90 21.43
N LEU A 98 -9.58 5.42 20.45
CA LEU A 98 -9.23 4.23 19.67
C LEU A 98 -7.94 4.40 18.88
N ALA A 99 -7.58 5.61 18.45
CA ALA A 99 -6.31 5.84 17.77
C ALA A 99 -5.12 5.62 18.70
N PHE A 100 -5.23 6.07 19.96
CA PHE A 100 -4.20 5.83 20.99
C PHE A 100 -4.12 4.36 21.39
N GLU A 101 -5.27 3.70 21.55
CA GLU A 101 -5.33 2.26 21.85
C GLU A 101 -4.68 1.43 20.75
N LEU A 102 -4.99 1.72 19.46
CA LEU A 102 -4.36 1.06 18.32
C LEU A 102 -2.84 1.31 18.31
N ALA A 103 -2.40 2.56 18.51
CA ALA A 103 -0.98 2.90 18.56
C ALA A 103 -0.27 2.12 19.68
N GLN A 104 -0.89 2.00 20.86
CA GLN A 104 -0.33 1.24 21.97
C GLN A 104 -0.25 -0.26 21.66
N GLN A 105 -1.26 -0.84 20.99
CA GLN A 105 -1.22 -2.24 20.58
C GLN A 105 -0.11 -2.49 19.56
N LEU A 106 0.02 -1.62 18.54
CA LEU A 106 1.08 -1.71 17.55
C LEU A 106 2.47 -1.61 18.18
N ALA A 107 2.69 -0.64 19.08
CA ALA A 107 3.97 -0.48 19.78
C ALA A 107 4.38 -1.73 20.56
N ARG A 108 3.43 -2.49 21.13
CA ARG A 108 3.71 -3.76 21.82
C ARG A 108 4.08 -4.90 20.86
N MET A 109 3.72 -4.81 19.59
CA MET A 109 3.98 -5.84 18.58
C MET A 109 5.28 -5.57 17.81
N LEU A 110 5.75 -4.33 17.81
CA LEU A 110 6.94 -3.92 17.08
C LEU A 110 8.22 -4.32 17.84
N PRO A 111 9.31 -4.61 17.13
CA PRO A 111 10.56 -5.03 17.75
C PRO A 111 11.33 -3.85 18.36
N GLY A 112 12.12 -4.15 19.39
CA GLY A 112 13.05 -3.19 20.00
C GLY A 112 12.33 -2.00 20.65
N ASP A 113 12.81 -0.81 20.34
CA ASP A 113 12.34 0.48 20.85
C ASP A 113 11.45 1.26 19.86
N ILE A 114 10.89 0.57 18.85
CA ILE A 114 9.94 1.17 17.90
C ILE A 114 8.58 1.29 18.60
N ASP A 115 8.37 2.39 19.31
CA ASP A 115 7.23 2.62 20.19
C ASP A 115 6.41 3.87 19.85
N ARG A 116 6.68 4.50 18.70
CA ARG A 116 5.94 5.66 18.20
C ARG A 116 5.28 5.35 16.88
N VAL A 117 3.98 5.63 16.77
CA VAL A 117 3.15 5.34 15.60
C VAL A 117 2.63 6.65 15.00
N PHE A 118 2.83 6.81 13.72
CA PHE A 118 2.25 7.88 12.92
C PHE A 118 1.30 7.25 11.89
N PHE A 119 0.01 7.62 11.95
CA PHE A 119 -0.99 7.12 11.00
C PHE A 119 -1.06 8.01 9.76
N GLY A 120 -1.00 7.40 8.57
CA GLY A 120 -1.28 8.03 7.29
C GLY A 120 -2.52 7.45 6.64
N ASN A 121 -3.07 8.11 5.63
CA ASN A 121 -4.24 7.63 4.89
C ASN A 121 -3.88 6.61 3.80
N SER A 122 -2.62 6.52 3.44
CA SER A 122 -2.11 5.57 2.46
C SER A 122 -0.63 5.26 2.71
N GLY A 123 -0.13 4.14 2.17
CA GLY A 123 1.30 3.84 2.19
C GLY A 123 2.14 4.91 1.48
N SER A 124 1.63 5.51 0.42
CA SER A 124 2.32 6.61 -0.29
C SER A 124 2.51 7.83 0.61
N GLU A 125 1.47 8.22 1.34
CA GLU A 125 1.55 9.32 2.31
C GLU A 125 2.50 8.98 3.47
N ALA A 126 2.42 7.75 3.97
CA ALA A 126 3.28 7.28 5.05
C ALA A 126 4.77 7.32 4.64
N VAL A 127 5.11 6.88 3.44
CA VAL A 127 6.49 6.92 2.92
C VAL A 127 6.96 8.37 2.75
N ASP A 128 6.21 9.23 2.08
CA ASP A 128 6.59 10.64 1.90
C ASP A 128 6.76 11.35 3.25
N THR A 129 5.94 11.00 4.23
CA THR A 129 6.07 11.51 5.60
C THR A 129 7.32 10.96 6.30
N ALA A 130 7.63 9.67 6.15
CA ALA A 130 8.83 9.07 6.72
C ALA A 130 10.12 9.71 6.17
N LEU A 131 10.16 10.00 4.87
CA LEU A 131 11.30 10.71 4.27
C LEU A 131 11.46 12.11 4.88
N LYS A 132 10.36 12.84 5.06
CA LYS A 132 10.39 14.16 5.72
C LYS A 132 10.82 14.06 7.19
N ILE A 133 10.36 13.07 7.92
CA ILE A 133 10.76 12.82 9.31
C ILE A 133 12.27 12.56 9.40
N ALA A 134 12.82 11.74 8.48
CA ALA A 134 14.25 11.48 8.44
C ALA A 134 15.08 12.77 8.25
N LEU A 135 14.66 13.64 7.35
CA LEU A 135 15.32 14.95 7.15
C LEU A 135 15.21 15.84 8.39
N ALA A 136 14.01 15.94 8.98
CA ALA A 136 13.78 16.73 10.18
C ALA A 136 14.57 16.19 11.38
N TYR A 137 14.69 14.88 11.52
CA TYR A 137 15.51 14.24 12.54
C TYR A 137 16.99 14.69 12.45
N TRP A 138 17.57 14.58 11.27
CA TRP A 138 18.97 14.96 11.09
C TRP A 138 19.22 16.46 11.25
N GLN A 139 18.27 17.30 10.82
CA GLN A 139 18.34 18.72 11.08
C GLN A 139 18.31 19.02 12.58
N ALA A 140 17.43 18.36 13.34
CA ALA A 140 17.37 18.50 14.81
C ALA A 140 18.64 17.98 15.51
N LYS A 141 19.35 17.01 14.90
CA LYS A 141 20.64 16.50 15.36
C LYS A 141 21.82 17.43 15.03
N GLY A 142 21.61 18.51 14.30
CA GLY A 142 22.69 19.39 13.85
C GLY A 142 23.48 18.88 12.64
N GLU A 143 22.92 17.92 11.91
CA GLU A 143 23.51 17.29 10.71
C GLU A 143 22.64 17.54 9.44
N PRO A 144 22.34 18.82 9.08
CA PRO A 144 21.43 19.17 8.00
C PRO A 144 21.93 18.75 6.60
N GLN A 145 23.20 18.37 6.47
CA GLN A 145 23.79 17.84 5.23
C GLN A 145 23.28 16.43 4.89
N ARG A 146 22.66 15.72 5.84
CA ARG A 146 22.08 14.39 5.60
C ARG A 146 20.75 14.50 4.88
N VAL A 147 20.81 14.52 3.55
CA VAL A 147 19.65 14.69 2.65
C VAL A 147 19.50 13.56 1.64
N ARG A 148 20.47 12.64 1.58
CA ARG A 148 20.49 11.55 0.61
C ARG A 148 19.67 10.36 1.11
N PHE A 149 18.88 9.78 0.22
CA PHE A 149 18.17 8.53 0.45
C PHE A 149 18.75 7.40 -0.40
N ILE A 150 18.69 6.19 0.11
CA ILE A 150 19.09 4.99 -0.61
C ILE A 150 17.89 4.05 -0.63
N GLY A 151 17.36 3.79 -1.82
CA GLY A 151 16.32 2.79 -2.06
C GLY A 151 16.88 1.48 -2.60
N ARG A 152 16.01 0.64 -3.18
CA ARG A 152 16.43 -0.59 -3.86
C ARG A 152 15.75 -0.73 -5.21
N ALA A 153 16.48 -1.19 -6.22
CA ALA A 153 15.92 -1.50 -7.53
C ALA A 153 14.73 -2.47 -7.40
N ARG A 154 13.66 -2.22 -8.15
CA ARG A 154 12.37 -2.92 -8.12
C ARG A 154 11.53 -2.70 -6.86
N GLY A 155 12.00 -2.04 -5.80
CA GLY A 155 11.21 -1.72 -4.62
C GLY A 155 10.06 -0.77 -4.95
N TYR A 156 8.90 -0.99 -4.32
CA TYR A 156 7.73 -0.11 -4.43
C TYR A 156 7.54 0.67 -3.12
N HIS A 157 7.49 1.99 -3.21
CA HIS A 157 7.36 2.87 -2.05
C HIS A 157 6.22 3.89 -2.21
N GLY A 158 5.21 3.56 -3.02
CA GLY A 158 4.07 4.43 -3.24
C GLY A 158 4.18 5.27 -4.51
N VAL A 159 3.21 6.17 -4.71
CA VAL A 159 3.01 6.92 -5.97
C VAL A 159 3.30 8.41 -5.84
N GLY A 160 3.57 8.91 -4.62
CA GLY A 160 4.05 10.29 -4.40
C GLY A 160 5.45 10.51 -4.98
N PHE A 161 5.84 11.75 -5.20
CA PHE A 161 7.17 12.06 -5.76
C PHE A 161 8.32 11.56 -4.88
N GLY A 162 8.19 11.60 -3.57
CA GLY A 162 9.15 10.98 -2.66
C GLY A 162 9.20 9.47 -2.84
N GLY A 163 8.04 8.82 -2.81
CA GLY A 163 7.91 7.38 -2.97
C GLY A 163 8.47 6.86 -4.29
N ILE A 164 8.16 7.50 -5.43
CA ILE A 164 8.72 7.10 -6.74
C ILE A 164 10.22 7.43 -6.86
N SER A 165 10.72 8.39 -6.11
CA SER A 165 12.15 8.73 -6.11
C SER A 165 12.98 7.63 -5.46
N VAL A 166 12.58 7.17 -4.27
CA VAL A 166 13.25 6.09 -3.55
C VAL A 166 12.85 4.71 -4.07
N GLY A 167 11.70 4.60 -4.75
CA GLY A 167 11.26 3.39 -5.43
C GLY A 167 12.16 3.01 -6.60
N GLY A 168 12.27 1.71 -6.89
CA GLY A 168 13.14 1.18 -7.94
C GLY A 168 12.41 0.61 -9.15
N ILE A 169 11.09 0.79 -9.26
CA ILE A 169 10.31 0.36 -10.43
C ILE A 169 10.46 1.41 -11.53
N GLU A 170 11.28 1.12 -12.54
CA GLU A 170 11.63 2.06 -13.60
C GLU A 170 10.40 2.59 -14.36
N ALA A 171 9.42 1.73 -14.64
CA ALA A 171 8.18 2.12 -15.32
C ALA A 171 7.41 3.22 -14.59
N ASN A 172 7.46 3.25 -13.25
CA ASN A 172 6.79 4.26 -12.43
C ASN A 172 7.57 5.58 -12.37
N ARG A 173 8.87 5.56 -12.65
CA ARG A 173 9.79 6.70 -12.51
C ARG A 173 10.05 7.43 -13.82
N LYS A 174 10.17 6.69 -14.92
CA LYS A 174 10.68 7.19 -16.22
C LYS A 174 9.98 8.45 -16.71
N GLN A 175 8.65 8.50 -16.58
CA GLN A 175 7.87 9.65 -17.06
C GLN A 175 8.05 10.90 -16.17
N PHE A 176 8.46 10.71 -14.92
CA PHE A 176 8.57 11.77 -13.91
C PHE A 176 10.02 12.04 -13.50
N ALA A 177 10.99 11.50 -14.22
CA ALA A 177 12.40 11.53 -13.83
C ALA A 177 12.93 12.95 -13.57
N ALA A 178 12.44 13.95 -14.28
CA ALA A 178 12.83 15.35 -14.10
C ALA A 178 12.33 15.97 -12.77
N GLN A 179 11.37 15.34 -12.11
CA GLN A 179 10.76 15.83 -10.87
C GLN A 179 11.04 14.93 -9.66
N THR A 180 11.88 13.90 -9.83
CA THR A 180 12.29 13.06 -8.70
C THR A 180 13.29 13.78 -7.80
N LEU A 181 13.38 13.36 -6.54
CA LEU A 181 14.36 13.89 -5.59
C LEU A 181 15.79 13.71 -6.13
N PRO A 182 16.64 14.73 -6.06
CA PRO A 182 17.95 14.72 -6.72
C PRO A 182 18.99 13.82 -6.02
N ALA A 183 18.86 13.59 -4.72
CA ALA A 183 19.84 12.88 -3.91
C ALA A 183 19.35 11.48 -3.53
N VAL A 184 19.13 10.62 -4.52
CA VAL A 184 18.69 9.23 -4.31
C VAL A 184 19.59 8.28 -5.08
N ASP A 185 20.09 7.26 -4.39
CA ASP A 185 20.79 6.12 -4.97
C ASP A 185 19.95 4.83 -4.77
N HIS A 186 20.23 3.77 -5.51
CA HIS A 186 19.51 2.52 -5.43
C HIS A 186 20.48 1.33 -5.31
N LEU A 187 20.21 0.48 -4.31
CA LEU A 187 20.84 -0.83 -4.18
C LEU A 187 20.35 -1.76 -5.31
N PRO A 188 21.12 -2.77 -5.69
CA PRO A 188 20.65 -3.82 -6.59
C PRO A 188 19.47 -4.58 -5.97
N HIS A 189 18.58 -5.14 -6.81
CA HIS A 189 17.53 -6.04 -6.35
C HIS A 189 18.08 -7.40 -5.96
N THR A 190 17.33 -8.13 -5.14
CA THR A 190 17.71 -9.47 -4.63
C THR A 190 17.16 -10.62 -5.49
N HIS A 191 16.42 -10.32 -6.57
CA HIS A 191 15.80 -11.33 -7.42
C HIS A 191 16.84 -12.03 -8.31
N ASP A 192 17.16 -13.29 -8.00
CA ASP A 192 18.06 -14.15 -8.75
C ASP A 192 17.45 -15.54 -8.88
N LEU A 193 16.69 -15.75 -9.96
CA LEU A 193 16.01 -17.02 -10.19
C LEU A 193 16.98 -18.20 -10.38
N ALA A 194 18.18 -17.94 -10.89
CA ALA A 194 19.15 -19.02 -11.10
C ALA A 194 19.66 -19.63 -9.79
N ARG A 195 19.67 -18.82 -8.71
CA ARG A 195 20.21 -19.22 -7.41
C ARG A 195 19.19 -19.32 -6.30
N ASN A 196 18.10 -18.52 -6.38
CA ASN A 196 17.12 -18.39 -5.30
C ASN A 196 15.73 -18.97 -5.65
N ALA A 197 15.50 -19.48 -6.89
CA ALA A 197 14.23 -20.08 -7.25
C ALA A 197 13.91 -21.27 -6.34
N TYR A 198 12.64 -21.29 -5.86
CA TYR A 198 12.11 -22.37 -5.01
C TYR A 198 12.83 -22.58 -3.66
N THR A 199 13.66 -21.63 -3.23
CA THR A 199 14.28 -21.66 -1.89
C THR A 199 13.20 -21.59 -0.82
N ARG A 200 13.27 -22.47 0.17
CA ARG A 200 12.42 -22.43 1.36
C ARG A 200 13.20 -21.84 2.52
N GLY A 201 12.61 -20.86 3.19
CA GLY A 201 13.27 -20.12 4.26
C GLY A 201 14.31 -19.12 3.72
N MET A 202 15.28 -18.75 4.55
CA MET A 202 16.33 -17.81 4.18
C MET A 202 17.25 -18.41 3.12
N PRO A 203 17.42 -17.78 1.95
CA PRO A 203 18.38 -18.26 0.96
C PRO A 203 19.82 -18.11 1.45
N GLN A 204 20.67 -19.06 1.12
CA GLN A 204 22.12 -19.00 1.42
C GLN A 204 22.86 -17.99 0.53
N HIS A 205 22.27 -17.67 -0.61
CA HIS A 205 22.81 -16.70 -1.57
C HIS A 205 22.13 -15.34 -1.40
N GLY A 206 22.88 -14.26 -1.39
CA GLY A 206 22.34 -12.90 -1.44
C GLY A 206 22.94 -11.92 -0.45
N VAL A 207 23.70 -12.39 0.55
CA VAL A 207 24.35 -11.51 1.56
C VAL A 207 25.19 -10.42 0.89
N HIS A 208 25.92 -10.74 -0.17
CA HIS A 208 26.76 -9.80 -0.93
C HIS A 208 25.97 -8.67 -1.61
N PHE A 209 24.64 -8.76 -1.75
CA PHE A 209 23.84 -7.63 -2.23
C PHE A 209 23.81 -6.48 -1.22
N ALA A 210 24.05 -6.77 0.07
CA ALA A 210 24.21 -5.74 1.09
C ALA A 210 25.53 -4.98 0.95
N ASP A 211 26.57 -5.60 0.41
CA ASP A 211 27.90 -4.99 0.21
C ASP A 211 27.80 -3.82 -0.79
N ALA A 212 26.80 -3.82 -1.67
CA ALA A 212 26.55 -2.69 -2.56
C ALA A 212 26.24 -1.39 -1.80
N LEU A 213 25.79 -1.45 -0.55
CA LEU A 213 25.66 -0.27 0.29
C LEU A 213 27.01 0.37 0.58
N GLU A 214 28.02 -0.42 0.89
CA GLU A 214 29.39 0.07 1.13
C GLU A 214 29.96 0.75 -0.13
N GLU A 215 29.69 0.17 -1.30
CA GLU A 215 30.15 0.75 -2.57
C GLU A 215 29.48 2.11 -2.85
N ILE A 216 28.19 2.25 -2.56
CA ILE A 216 27.50 3.55 -2.65
C ILE A 216 28.12 4.54 -1.65
N LEU A 217 28.38 4.11 -0.42
CA LEU A 217 28.96 4.98 0.63
C LEU A 217 30.41 5.39 0.31
N LYS A 218 31.18 4.57 -0.40
CA LYS A 218 32.52 4.95 -0.89
C LYS A 218 32.46 6.02 -1.99
N GLN A 219 31.41 6.00 -2.82
CA GLN A 219 31.21 6.98 -3.92
C GLN A 219 30.53 8.25 -3.45
N ARG A 220 29.79 8.18 -2.35
CA ARG A 220 29.08 9.29 -1.72
C ARG A 220 29.64 9.53 -0.34
N ASP A 221 29.64 10.76 0.13
CA ASP A 221 29.98 11.02 1.52
C ASP A 221 28.91 10.37 2.45
N PRO A 222 29.29 9.41 3.31
CA PRO A 222 28.35 8.77 4.24
C PRO A 222 27.65 9.77 5.18
N ALA A 223 28.29 10.91 5.47
CA ALA A 223 27.71 11.97 6.28
C ALA A 223 26.54 12.68 5.58
N THR A 224 26.28 12.43 4.29
CA THR A 224 25.13 12.97 3.55
C THR A 224 23.93 12.04 3.54
N VAL A 225 24.05 10.81 3.99
CA VAL A 225 22.97 9.82 3.96
C VAL A 225 22.01 10.04 5.11
N ALA A 226 20.74 10.29 4.79
CA ALA A 226 19.67 10.46 5.76
C ALA A 226 19.03 9.13 6.16
N ALA A 227 18.73 8.27 5.19
CA ALA A 227 18.12 6.96 5.44
C ALA A 227 18.29 5.99 4.27
N VAL A 228 18.19 4.70 4.60
CA VAL A 228 17.99 3.59 3.66
C VAL A 228 16.55 3.12 3.81
N ILE A 229 15.84 2.96 2.69
CA ILE A 229 14.46 2.47 2.67
C ILE A 229 14.36 1.23 1.79
N LEU A 230 13.84 0.14 2.33
CA LEU A 230 13.74 -1.14 1.68
C LEU A 230 12.31 -1.68 1.77
N GLU A 231 11.84 -2.27 0.69
CA GLU A 231 10.67 -3.15 0.67
C GLU A 231 11.18 -4.59 0.69
N PRO A 232 10.66 -5.46 1.57
CA PRO A 232 11.06 -6.87 1.69
C PRO A 232 10.83 -7.68 0.41
#